data_c22517a85e25731108735d13bf77c0ea
#
_entry.id   c22517a85e25731108735d13bf77c0ea
#
_cell.length_a   1.000
_cell.length_b   1.000
_cell.length_c   1.000
_cell.angle_alpha   90.00
_cell.angle_beta   90.00
_cell.angle_gamma   90.00
#
_symmetry.space_group_name_H-M   'P 1'
#
loop_
_entity.id
_entity.type
_entity.pdbx_description
1 polymer ?
#
loop_
_entity_poly.entity_id
_entity_poly.type
_entity_poly.pdbx_seq_one_letter_code
_entity_poly.pdbx_strand_id
1 'polypeptide(L)'
;MKICPFEITPIPWIDNGFYYDGEKISPAKHPYYFAGLYYLQEPSAMTPANRLPVEPGDRVLDVCAAPGGKATELGAKLQNEGVLVANDISSSRARGLLKNLEVFGIGNMLVMSEEPGRLERYFSGYFDKILIDAPCSGEGMFRKDKKMVRAWEEHGPEFFSKLQRSIITQAARMLKPGGMMLYSTCTFDPLENEGTIEYLLGEYPEFEIQEIAGYEGFAPGRPEVTKSKDPDFAKTVRIFPHHMKGEGHYLALLKKSEDAICPSSPVAEQKAKKIPAELEEFFRDVKWDLKPWRLDIHGERVYYMPENLPELKGARFLRSGLLLGELKKKRFEPSQALAMNLKMEEYAHTLNLSSDDDRL
;
A
#
# COMPACT_ATOMS: atom_id res chain seq x y z
N MET A 1 15.45 -10.18 12.90
CA MET A 1 16.24 -11.33 12.42
C MET A 1 16.45 -12.43 13.47
N LYS A 2 16.59 -12.11 14.76
CA LYS A 2 16.84 -13.12 15.82
C LYS A 2 15.77 -14.24 15.97
N ILE A 3 14.56 -14.01 15.45
CA ILE A 3 13.44 -14.96 15.53
C ILE A 3 13.15 -15.67 14.19
N CYS A 4 13.87 -15.36 13.11
CA CYS A 4 13.65 -16.00 11.82
C CYS A 4 14.13 -17.46 11.88
N PRO A 5 13.26 -18.45 11.63
CA PRO A 5 13.62 -19.87 11.72
C PRO A 5 14.33 -20.41 10.48
N PHE A 6 14.55 -19.54 9.47
CA PHE A 6 15.14 -19.92 8.19
C PHE A 6 16.47 -19.22 7.97
N GLU A 7 17.30 -19.84 7.13
CA GLU A 7 18.43 -19.17 6.54
C GLU A 7 17.95 -18.17 5.47
N ILE A 8 18.27 -16.88 5.67
CA ILE A 8 17.88 -15.78 4.80
C ILE A 8 19.08 -14.91 4.45
N THR A 9 19.08 -14.34 3.25
CA THR A 9 20.13 -13.43 2.78
C THR A 9 19.51 -12.08 2.45
N PRO A 10 20.07 -10.94 2.91
CA PRO A 10 19.52 -9.62 2.60
C PRO A 10 19.41 -9.36 1.09
N ILE A 11 18.34 -8.68 0.68
CA ILE A 11 18.22 -8.08 -0.65
C ILE A 11 18.97 -6.74 -0.60
N PRO A 12 20.04 -6.53 -1.39
CA PRO A 12 20.93 -5.40 -1.18
C PRO A 12 20.30 -4.01 -1.34
N TRP A 13 19.18 -3.91 -2.05
CA TRP A 13 18.49 -2.64 -2.32
C TRP A 13 17.17 -2.48 -1.56
N ILE A 14 16.82 -3.44 -0.67
CA ILE A 14 15.59 -3.41 0.15
C ILE A 14 15.98 -3.64 1.61
N ASP A 15 15.88 -2.61 2.42
CA ASP A 15 16.36 -2.61 3.82
C ASP A 15 15.75 -3.72 4.69
N ASN A 16 14.48 -4.06 4.44
CA ASN A 16 13.71 -5.08 5.17
C ASN A 16 13.40 -6.31 4.30
N GLY A 17 14.06 -6.45 3.14
CA GLY A 17 13.89 -7.55 2.21
C GLY A 17 14.95 -8.63 2.34
N PHE A 18 14.54 -9.90 2.17
CA PHE A 18 15.44 -11.06 2.26
C PHE A 18 15.11 -12.10 1.21
N TYR A 19 16.14 -12.71 0.64
CA TYR A 19 16.03 -13.94 -0.13
C TYR A 19 15.96 -15.15 0.79
N TYR A 20 15.28 -16.18 0.34
CA TYR A 20 15.28 -17.52 0.94
C TYR A 20 15.40 -18.60 -0.15
N ASP A 21 15.79 -19.80 0.22
CA ASP A 21 15.88 -20.95 -0.67
C ASP A 21 14.53 -21.70 -0.70
N GLY A 22 13.74 -21.46 -1.74
CA GLY A 22 12.43 -22.08 -1.93
C GLY A 22 12.45 -23.61 -2.17
N GLU A 23 13.61 -24.19 -2.50
CA GLU A 23 13.76 -25.64 -2.64
C GLU A 23 13.90 -26.31 -1.27
N LYS A 24 14.53 -25.61 -0.31
CA LYS A 24 14.75 -26.12 1.06
C LYS A 24 13.61 -25.84 2.01
N ILE A 25 12.91 -24.72 1.86
CA ILE A 25 11.91 -24.25 2.81
C ILE A 25 10.61 -23.81 2.12
N SER A 26 9.49 -23.95 2.85
CA SER A 26 8.17 -23.46 2.43
C SER A 26 7.65 -22.40 3.41
N PRO A 27 8.10 -21.13 3.32
CA PRO A 27 7.77 -20.13 4.33
C PRO A 27 6.26 -19.88 4.47
N ALA A 28 5.48 -20.03 3.37
CA ALA A 28 4.02 -19.88 3.39
C ALA A 28 3.29 -20.90 4.29
N LYS A 29 3.96 -21.98 4.71
CA LYS A 29 3.40 -23.00 5.62
C LYS A 29 3.82 -22.80 7.08
N HIS A 30 4.73 -21.87 7.34
CA HIS A 30 5.25 -21.64 8.68
C HIS A 30 4.27 -20.80 9.53
N PRO A 31 4.11 -21.08 10.84
CA PRO A 31 3.24 -20.30 11.73
C PRO A 31 3.48 -18.79 11.69
N TYR A 32 4.72 -18.34 11.54
CA TYR A 32 5.07 -16.92 11.45
C TYR A 32 4.50 -16.21 10.24
N TYR A 33 4.24 -16.92 9.14
CA TYR A 33 3.51 -16.36 8.00
C TYR A 33 2.07 -16.02 8.37
N PHE A 34 1.40 -16.92 9.08
CA PHE A 34 0.02 -16.71 9.56
C PHE A 34 -0.06 -15.68 10.69
N ALA A 35 1.04 -15.51 11.44
CA ALA A 35 1.19 -14.47 12.45
C ALA A 35 1.60 -13.10 11.87
N GLY A 36 1.70 -12.94 10.54
CA GLY A 36 2.00 -11.66 9.90
C GLY A 36 3.42 -11.14 10.13
N LEU A 37 4.39 -12.02 10.47
CA LEU A 37 5.76 -11.58 10.73
C LEU A 37 6.58 -11.31 9.46
N TYR A 38 6.13 -11.77 8.31
CA TYR A 38 6.72 -11.48 6.99
C TYR A 38 5.71 -11.67 5.86
N TYR A 39 5.91 -10.93 4.79
CA TYR A 39 5.18 -11.05 3.54
C TYR A 39 6.06 -11.72 2.47
N LEU A 40 5.48 -12.58 1.63
CA LEU A 40 6.20 -13.22 0.52
C LEU A 40 5.96 -12.43 -0.77
N GLN A 41 7.01 -11.84 -1.30
CA GLN A 41 6.94 -11.01 -2.49
C GLN A 41 8.17 -11.21 -3.38
N GLU A 42 8.02 -10.96 -4.66
CA GLU A 42 9.12 -10.94 -5.62
C GLU A 42 10.00 -9.71 -5.36
N PRO A 43 11.35 -9.83 -5.39
CA PRO A 43 12.26 -8.76 -4.98
C PRO A 43 12.09 -7.42 -5.74
N SER A 44 11.91 -7.45 -7.06
CA SER A 44 11.69 -6.22 -7.83
C SER A 44 10.36 -5.55 -7.47
N ALA A 45 9.33 -6.35 -7.17
CA ALA A 45 8.01 -5.87 -6.77
C ALA A 45 7.99 -5.23 -5.35
N MET A 46 9.01 -5.46 -4.52
CA MET A 46 9.18 -4.77 -3.23
C MET A 46 9.62 -3.31 -3.44
N THR A 47 10.37 -3.04 -4.51
CA THR A 47 11.05 -1.76 -4.74
C THR A 47 10.12 -0.54 -4.75
N PRO A 48 8.94 -0.54 -5.39
CA PRO A 48 8.08 0.65 -5.45
C PRO A 48 7.66 1.17 -4.07
N ALA A 49 7.13 0.31 -3.20
CA ALA A 49 6.72 0.72 -1.85
C ALA A 49 7.91 1.08 -0.96
N ASN A 50 9.05 0.39 -1.14
CA ASN A 50 10.29 0.71 -0.42
C ASN A 50 10.82 2.11 -0.79
N ARG A 51 10.77 2.49 -2.08
CA ARG A 51 11.32 3.77 -2.58
C ARG A 51 10.39 4.96 -2.44
N LEU A 52 9.09 4.76 -2.21
CA LEU A 52 8.21 5.88 -1.87
C LEU A 52 8.52 6.35 -0.43
N PRO A 53 8.91 7.64 -0.23
CA PRO A 53 9.33 8.15 1.09
C PRO A 53 8.12 8.45 1.97
N VAL A 54 7.47 7.41 2.48
CA VAL A 54 6.35 7.50 3.41
C VAL A 54 6.89 7.66 4.82
N GLU A 55 6.29 8.61 5.56
CA GLU A 55 6.59 8.91 6.96
C GLU A 55 5.35 8.69 7.84
N PRO A 56 5.53 8.41 9.15
CA PRO A 56 4.41 8.38 10.11
C PRO A 56 3.61 9.68 10.04
N GLY A 57 2.28 9.58 10.02
CA GLY A 57 1.37 10.72 9.90
C GLY A 57 0.96 11.07 8.46
N ASP A 58 1.61 10.55 7.44
CA ASP A 58 1.23 10.76 6.05
C ASP A 58 -0.16 10.18 5.73
N ARG A 59 -0.84 10.82 4.79
CA ARG A 59 -2.05 10.30 4.12
C ARG A 59 -1.60 9.64 2.81
N VAL A 60 -1.68 8.33 2.77
CA VAL A 60 -1.13 7.50 1.69
C VAL A 60 -2.25 6.82 0.92
N LEU A 61 -2.17 6.84 -0.42
CA LEU A 61 -3.02 6.07 -1.32
C LEU A 61 -2.19 5.02 -2.06
N ASP A 62 -2.64 3.77 -2.01
CA ASP A 62 -2.26 2.72 -2.95
C ASP A 62 -3.44 2.50 -3.92
N VAL A 63 -3.27 2.92 -5.18
CA VAL A 63 -4.38 2.99 -6.16
C VAL A 63 -4.80 1.61 -6.65
N CYS A 64 -3.85 0.68 -6.79
CA CYS A 64 -4.02 -0.67 -7.33
C CYS A 64 -3.45 -1.71 -6.36
N ALA A 65 -3.92 -1.68 -5.11
CA ALA A 65 -3.25 -2.25 -3.96
C ALA A 65 -3.22 -3.79 -3.89
N ALA A 66 -4.17 -4.49 -4.50
CA ALA A 66 -4.26 -5.94 -4.34
C ALA A 66 -3.12 -6.70 -5.08
N PRO A 67 -2.54 -7.72 -4.45
CA PRO A 67 -3.02 -8.45 -3.27
C PRO A 67 -2.59 -7.88 -1.90
N GLY A 68 -1.80 -6.79 -1.83
CA GLY A 68 -1.50 -6.11 -0.58
C GLY A 68 -0.03 -6.07 -0.18
N GLY A 69 0.90 -6.65 -0.96
CA GLY A 69 2.33 -6.66 -0.59
C GLY A 69 2.93 -5.25 -0.50
N LYS A 70 2.57 -4.35 -1.42
CA LYS A 70 2.98 -2.95 -1.37
C LYS A 70 2.23 -2.17 -0.29
N ALA A 71 0.92 -2.39 -0.20
CA ALA A 71 0.08 -1.75 0.82
C ALA A 71 0.51 -2.10 2.26
N THR A 72 0.95 -3.35 2.54
CA THR A 72 1.47 -3.73 3.85
C THR A 72 2.78 -3.03 4.19
N GLU A 73 3.67 -2.84 3.22
CA GLU A 73 4.90 -2.06 3.40
C GLU A 73 4.60 -0.58 3.68
N LEU A 74 3.68 0.03 2.93
CA LEU A 74 3.24 1.41 3.16
C LEU A 74 2.62 1.57 4.57
N GLY A 75 1.75 0.61 4.96
CA GLY A 75 1.15 0.60 6.29
C GLY A 75 2.17 0.43 7.42
N ALA A 76 3.21 -0.39 7.21
CA ALA A 76 4.31 -0.56 8.16
C ALA A 76 5.11 0.73 8.34
N LYS A 77 5.39 1.47 7.26
CA LYS A 77 6.06 2.78 7.32
C LYS A 77 5.25 3.83 8.08
N LEU A 78 3.93 3.79 7.97
CA LEU A 78 3.03 4.69 8.69
C LEU A 78 3.00 4.46 10.21
N GLN A 79 3.42 3.30 10.70
CA GLN A 79 3.45 2.96 12.14
C GLN A 79 2.11 3.20 12.88
N ASN A 80 0.98 2.99 12.21
CA ASN A 80 -0.39 3.31 12.66
C ASN A 80 -0.68 4.81 12.85
N GLU A 81 0.17 5.70 12.37
CA GLU A 81 -0.09 7.14 12.31
C GLU A 81 -0.51 7.56 10.89
N GLY A 82 -1.33 8.63 10.77
CA GLY A 82 -1.88 9.04 9.48
C GLY A 82 -2.96 8.09 8.95
N VAL A 83 -3.03 7.88 7.64
CA VAL A 83 -4.02 7.00 7.00
C VAL A 83 -3.49 6.30 5.76
N LEU A 84 -3.78 5.02 5.62
CA LEU A 84 -3.60 4.25 4.39
C LEU A 84 -4.95 4.03 3.71
N VAL A 85 -5.14 4.59 2.52
CA VAL A 85 -6.24 4.21 1.63
C VAL A 85 -5.70 3.19 0.62
N ALA A 86 -6.15 1.95 0.73
CA ALA A 86 -5.77 0.87 -0.17
C ALA A 86 -6.97 0.49 -1.04
N ASN A 87 -6.85 0.71 -2.35
CA ASN A 87 -7.93 0.51 -3.30
C ASN A 87 -7.61 -0.58 -4.32
N ASP A 88 -8.62 -1.33 -4.73
CA ASP A 88 -8.56 -2.17 -5.92
C ASP A 88 -9.94 -2.21 -6.58
N ILE A 89 -10.00 -2.02 -7.89
CA ILE A 89 -11.27 -2.02 -8.65
C ILE A 89 -12.03 -3.35 -8.50
N SER A 90 -11.32 -4.46 -8.31
CA SER A 90 -11.90 -5.78 -8.11
C SER A 90 -12.21 -6.05 -6.65
N SER A 91 -13.49 -6.12 -6.30
CA SER A 91 -13.93 -6.43 -4.93
C SER A 91 -13.48 -7.82 -4.44
N SER A 92 -13.27 -8.77 -5.34
CA SER A 92 -12.72 -10.08 -4.98
C SER A 92 -11.24 -10.02 -4.61
N ARG A 93 -10.44 -9.24 -5.35
CA ARG A 93 -9.03 -8.99 -5.02
C ARG A 93 -8.90 -8.15 -3.75
N ALA A 94 -9.76 -7.15 -3.57
CA ALA A 94 -9.79 -6.29 -2.38
C ALA A 94 -10.08 -7.07 -1.07
N ARG A 95 -10.79 -8.22 -1.12
CA ARG A 95 -10.92 -9.11 0.06
C ARG A 95 -9.60 -9.75 0.47
N GLY A 96 -8.78 -10.16 -0.49
CA GLY A 96 -7.43 -10.66 -0.22
C GLY A 96 -6.52 -9.60 0.36
N LEU A 97 -6.59 -8.37 -0.19
CA LEU A 97 -5.92 -7.18 0.32
C LEU A 97 -6.29 -6.91 1.79
N LEU A 98 -7.58 -6.86 2.10
CA LEU A 98 -8.06 -6.65 3.47
C LEU A 98 -7.49 -7.69 4.44
N LYS A 99 -7.59 -8.98 4.07
CA LYS A 99 -7.03 -10.07 4.90
C LYS A 99 -5.55 -9.85 5.21
N ASN A 100 -4.77 -9.48 4.20
CA ASN A 100 -3.35 -9.23 4.39
C ASN A 100 -3.10 -8.03 5.33
N LEU A 101 -3.76 -6.90 5.12
CA LEU A 101 -3.62 -5.74 5.99
C LEU A 101 -3.98 -6.04 7.46
N GLU A 102 -5.05 -6.82 7.70
CA GLU A 102 -5.44 -7.24 9.04
C GLU A 102 -4.39 -8.17 9.69
N VAL A 103 -3.85 -9.14 8.94
CA VAL A 103 -2.80 -10.04 9.43
C VAL A 103 -1.53 -9.29 9.81
N PHE A 104 -1.21 -8.20 9.09
CA PHE A 104 -0.06 -7.34 9.40
C PHE A 104 -0.36 -6.25 10.45
N GLY A 105 -1.54 -6.27 11.07
CA GLY A 105 -1.89 -5.35 12.15
C GLY A 105 -2.02 -3.89 11.71
N ILE A 106 -2.34 -3.62 10.43
CA ILE A 106 -2.55 -2.26 9.93
C ILE A 106 -3.93 -1.76 10.36
N GLY A 107 -3.97 -0.82 11.32
CA GLY A 107 -5.22 -0.32 11.90
C GLY A 107 -5.75 0.99 11.30
N ASN A 108 -4.85 1.85 10.83
CA ASN A 108 -5.16 3.17 10.27
C ASN A 108 -5.50 3.11 8.77
N MET A 109 -6.37 2.19 8.36
CA MET A 109 -6.64 1.88 6.96
C MET A 109 -8.09 2.14 6.53
N LEU A 110 -8.25 2.44 5.24
CA LEU A 110 -9.50 2.28 4.49
C LEU A 110 -9.23 1.30 3.34
N VAL A 111 -9.98 0.20 3.26
CA VAL A 111 -9.93 -0.71 2.13
C VAL A 111 -11.15 -0.48 1.26
N MET A 112 -10.90 -0.03 0.03
CA MET A 112 -11.94 0.40 -0.90
C MET A 112 -11.99 -0.49 -2.14
N SER A 113 -13.13 -0.48 -2.83
CA SER A 113 -13.29 -1.13 -4.13
C SER A 113 -14.01 -0.17 -5.08
N GLU A 114 -13.23 0.80 -5.56
CA GLU A 114 -13.73 1.87 -6.43
C GLU A 114 -12.86 2.02 -7.68
N GLU A 115 -13.46 2.53 -8.74
CA GLU A 115 -12.71 3.05 -9.87
C GLU A 115 -11.92 4.29 -9.44
N PRO A 116 -10.65 4.47 -9.86
CA PRO A 116 -9.82 5.60 -9.44
C PRO A 116 -10.49 6.97 -9.67
N GLY A 117 -11.23 7.16 -10.76
CA GLY A 117 -11.98 8.40 -11.03
C GLY A 117 -13.13 8.67 -10.04
N ARG A 118 -13.61 7.66 -9.34
CA ARG A 118 -14.60 7.85 -8.25
C ARG A 118 -13.93 8.24 -6.94
N LEU A 119 -12.69 7.80 -6.70
CA LEU A 119 -11.92 8.19 -5.52
C LEU A 119 -11.64 9.70 -5.52
N GLU A 120 -11.39 10.31 -6.69
CA GLU A 120 -11.14 11.75 -6.84
C GLU A 120 -12.25 12.61 -6.20
N ARG A 121 -13.51 12.15 -6.24
CA ARG A 121 -14.65 12.88 -5.63
C ARG A 121 -14.52 13.05 -4.12
N TYR A 122 -13.82 12.13 -3.46
CA TYR A 122 -13.65 12.11 -2.02
C TYR A 122 -12.30 12.69 -1.59
N PHE A 123 -11.27 12.51 -2.42
CA PHE A 123 -9.88 12.71 -2.03
C PHE A 123 -9.13 13.75 -2.89
N SER A 124 -9.82 14.71 -3.49
CA SER A 124 -9.16 15.76 -4.27
C SER A 124 -8.15 16.53 -3.41
N GLY A 125 -6.88 16.62 -3.86
CA GLY A 125 -5.80 17.30 -3.15
C GLY A 125 -5.55 16.84 -1.71
N TYR A 126 -5.80 15.57 -1.44
CA TYR A 126 -5.82 15.05 -0.07
C TYR A 126 -4.54 14.30 0.34
N PHE A 127 -3.94 13.51 -0.54
CA PHE A 127 -2.84 12.60 -0.18
C PHE A 127 -1.48 13.28 -0.16
N ASP A 128 -0.66 12.93 0.83
CA ASP A 128 0.75 13.29 0.92
C ASP A 128 1.60 12.42 -0.02
N LYS A 129 1.27 11.13 -0.09
CA LYS A 129 1.96 10.15 -0.93
C LYS A 129 0.96 9.29 -1.69
N ILE A 130 1.27 8.97 -2.95
CA ILE A 130 0.48 8.05 -3.78
C ILE A 130 1.41 7.01 -4.39
N LEU A 131 1.03 5.74 -4.28
CA LEU A 131 1.63 4.65 -5.03
C LEU A 131 0.67 4.21 -6.14
N ILE A 132 1.20 4.10 -7.37
CA ILE A 132 0.51 3.51 -8.50
C ILE A 132 1.34 2.33 -9.00
N ASP A 133 1.01 1.13 -8.55
CA ASP A 133 1.51 -0.09 -9.20
C ASP A 133 0.53 -0.46 -10.30
N ALA A 134 0.77 0.10 -11.49
CA ALA A 134 -0.23 0.16 -12.54
C ALA A 134 -0.48 -1.21 -13.20
N PRO A 135 -1.74 -1.52 -13.57
CA PRO A 135 -1.99 -2.62 -14.48
C PRO A 135 -1.22 -2.40 -15.79
N CYS A 136 -0.49 -3.41 -16.24
CA CYS A 136 0.43 -3.29 -17.38
C CYS A 136 0.47 -4.59 -18.19
N SER A 137 1.15 -4.55 -19.34
CA SER A 137 1.35 -5.72 -20.20
C SER A 137 2.19 -6.83 -19.57
N GLY A 138 3.01 -6.50 -18.56
CA GLY A 138 3.63 -7.47 -17.67
C GLY A 138 4.82 -8.23 -18.23
N GLU A 139 5.54 -7.70 -19.21
CA GLU A 139 6.69 -8.37 -19.86
C GLU A 139 7.76 -8.82 -18.86
N GLY A 140 8.00 -8.03 -17.82
CA GLY A 140 8.96 -8.34 -16.76
C GLY A 140 8.59 -9.56 -15.92
N MET A 141 7.37 -10.08 -16.05
CA MET A 141 6.86 -11.22 -15.28
C MET A 141 6.67 -12.50 -16.13
N PHE A 142 6.98 -12.49 -17.43
CA PHE A 142 6.74 -13.62 -18.34
C PHE A 142 7.40 -14.92 -17.89
N ARG A 143 8.58 -14.85 -17.24
CA ARG A 143 9.24 -16.03 -16.70
C ARG A 143 8.45 -16.68 -15.56
N LYS A 144 7.75 -15.87 -14.76
CA LYS A 144 7.08 -16.29 -13.54
C LYS A 144 5.64 -16.66 -13.76
N ASP A 145 4.92 -15.95 -14.64
CA ASP A 145 3.49 -16.18 -14.90
C ASP A 145 3.18 -16.17 -16.41
N LYS A 146 2.99 -17.35 -16.98
CA LYS A 146 2.63 -17.54 -18.39
C LYS A 146 1.28 -16.92 -18.77
N LYS A 147 0.41 -16.59 -17.82
CA LYS A 147 -0.86 -15.89 -18.08
C LYS A 147 -0.62 -14.46 -18.56
N MET A 148 0.49 -13.85 -18.12
CA MET A 148 0.87 -12.50 -18.56
C MET A 148 1.16 -12.45 -20.05
N VAL A 149 1.77 -13.50 -20.62
CA VAL A 149 2.01 -13.60 -22.07
C VAL A 149 0.69 -13.55 -22.85
N ARG A 150 -0.33 -14.30 -22.40
CA ARG A 150 -1.65 -14.29 -23.05
C ARG A 150 -2.33 -12.93 -22.96
N ALA A 151 -2.25 -12.26 -21.80
CA ALA A 151 -2.82 -10.93 -21.63
C ALA A 151 -2.11 -9.89 -22.52
N TRP A 152 -0.81 -10.04 -22.71
CA TRP A 152 -0.02 -9.22 -23.64
C TRP A 152 -0.43 -9.45 -25.11
N GLU A 153 -0.59 -10.72 -25.53
CA GLU A 153 -1.05 -11.08 -26.86
C GLU A 153 -2.46 -10.57 -27.17
N GLU A 154 -3.35 -10.56 -26.14
CA GLU A 154 -4.76 -10.14 -26.29
C GLU A 154 -4.92 -8.62 -26.34
N HIS A 155 -4.18 -7.87 -25.53
CA HIS A 155 -4.41 -6.45 -25.32
C HIS A 155 -3.26 -5.55 -25.81
N GLY A 156 -2.00 -5.98 -25.60
CA GLY A 156 -0.81 -5.22 -25.95
C GLY A 156 -0.56 -3.97 -25.13
N PRO A 157 0.62 -3.32 -25.31
CA PRO A 157 1.01 -2.11 -24.56
C PRO A 157 0.10 -0.90 -24.80
N GLU A 158 -0.48 -0.74 -25.99
CA GLU A 158 -1.35 0.38 -26.34
C GLU A 158 -2.64 0.43 -25.51
N PHE A 159 -3.18 -0.72 -25.16
CA PHE A 159 -4.35 -0.81 -24.29
C PHE A 159 -3.99 -0.36 -22.88
N PHE A 160 -2.91 -0.92 -22.32
CA PHE A 160 -2.49 -0.62 -20.95
C PHE A 160 -2.02 0.83 -20.79
N SER A 161 -1.31 1.40 -21.78
CA SER A 161 -0.86 2.79 -21.71
C SER A 161 -2.02 3.78 -21.62
N LYS A 162 -3.14 3.53 -22.31
CA LYS A 162 -4.36 4.36 -22.20
C LYS A 162 -4.97 4.28 -20.80
N LEU A 163 -5.04 3.09 -20.24
CA LEU A 163 -5.55 2.87 -18.88
C LEU A 163 -4.65 3.55 -17.85
N GLN A 164 -3.33 3.40 -17.99
CA GLN A 164 -2.33 4.00 -17.10
C GLN A 164 -2.38 5.53 -17.12
N ARG A 165 -2.53 6.16 -18.29
CA ARG A 165 -2.72 7.61 -18.43
C ARG A 165 -3.96 8.09 -17.69
N SER A 166 -5.06 7.35 -17.76
CA SER A 166 -6.27 7.66 -16.99
C SER A 166 -6.02 7.58 -15.48
N ILE A 167 -5.38 6.50 -15.01
CA ILE A 167 -5.12 6.28 -13.60
C ILE A 167 -4.17 7.36 -13.03
N ILE A 168 -3.05 7.64 -13.71
CA ILE A 168 -2.05 8.60 -13.23
C ILE A 168 -2.60 10.03 -13.19
N THR A 169 -3.45 10.40 -14.16
CA THR A 169 -4.13 11.70 -14.19
C THR A 169 -5.07 11.88 -13.00
N GLN A 170 -5.86 10.85 -12.69
CA GLN A 170 -6.75 10.85 -11.54
C GLN A 170 -5.96 10.91 -10.22
N ALA A 171 -4.87 10.17 -10.11
CA ALA A 171 -3.97 10.21 -8.96
C ALA A 171 -3.33 11.60 -8.78
N ALA A 172 -2.91 12.26 -9.87
CA ALA A 172 -2.34 13.61 -9.84
C ALA A 172 -3.28 14.65 -9.22
N ARG A 173 -4.61 14.53 -9.45
CA ARG A 173 -5.62 15.39 -8.85
C ARG A 173 -5.89 15.10 -7.38
N MET A 174 -5.63 13.87 -6.93
CA MET A 174 -5.77 13.48 -5.53
C MET A 174 -4.53 13.81 -4.70
N LEU A 175 -3.39 14.06 -5.34
CA LEU A 175 -2.15 14.44 -4.67
C LEU A 175 -2.19 15.91 -4.26
N LYS A 176 -1.88 16.22 -3.00
CA LYS A 176 -1.77 17.59 -2.50
C LYS A 176 -0.59 18.33 -3.12
N PRO A 177 -0.55 19.67 -3.10
CA PRO A 177 0.67 20.45 -3.38
C PRO A 177 1.82 20.00 -2.46
N GLY A 178 3.03 19.88 -3.00
CA GLY A 178 4.21 19.35 -2.30
C GLY A 178 4.23 17.84 -2.09
N GLY A 179 3.14 17.13 -2.43
CA GLY A 179 3.06 15.67 -2.31
C GLY A 179 3.94 14.92 -3.31
N MET A 180 4.17 13.64 -3.06
CA MET A 180 4.97 12.78 -3.95
C MET A 180 4.17 11.56 -4.42
N MET A 181 4.38 11.18 -5.67
CA MET A 181 3.74 10.02 -6.30
C MET A 181 4.80 9.12 -6.91
N LEU A 182 4.73 7.82 -6.61
CA LEU A 182 5.56 6.82 -7.28
C LEU A 182 4.69 6.00 -8.23
N TYR A 183 5.04 6.05 -9.51
CA TYR A 183 4.47 5.23 -10.56
C TYR A 183 5.37 4.02 -10.82
N SER A 184 4.79 2.83 -10.94
CA SER A 184 5.51 1.61 -11.29
C SER A 184 4.71 0.69 -12.21
N THR A 185 5.43 -0.10 -12.98
CA THR A 185 4.93 -1.20 -13.82
C THR A 185 5.87 -2.38 -13.71
N CYS A 186 5.39 -3.57 -14.07
CA CYS A 186 6.23 -4.74 -14.30
C CYS A 186 6.41 -5.03 -15.80
N THR A 187 6.48 -4.00 -16.66
CA THR A 187 6.76 -4.13 -18.10
C THR A 187 8.05 -3.41 -18.51
N PHE A 188 8.57 -3.72 -19.68
CA PHE A 188 9.71 -3.03 -20.27
C PHE A 188 9.33 -2.05 -21.37
N ASP A 189 8.06 -2.03 -21.78
CA ASP A 189 7.59 -1.22 -22.90
C ASP A 189 7.68 0.28 -22.58
N PRO A 190 8.38 1.09 -23.43
CA PRO A 190 8.50 2.52 -23.21
C PRO A 190 7.18 3.30 -23.28
N LEU A 191 6.19 2.81 -24.02
CA LEU A 191 4.89 3.47 -24.14
C LEU A 191 4.13 3.47 -22.80
N GLU A 192 4.27 2.38 -22.04
CA GLU A 192 3.68 2.22 -20.72
C GLU A 192 4.51 2.90 -19.61
N ASN A 193 5.81 3.03 -19.81
CA ASN A 193 6.79 3.54 -18.86
C ASN A 193 7.02 5.04 -19.07
N GLU A 194 8.10 5.43 -19.74
CA GLU A 194 8.45 6.84 -19.98
C GLU A 194 7.33 7.58 -20.73
N GLY A 195 6.62 6.92 -21.65
CA GLY A 195 5.50 7.52 -22.39
C GLY A 195 4.30 7.90 -21.53
N THR A 196 4.04 7.18 -20.43
CA THR A 196 3.01 7.54 -19.47
C THR A 196 3.45 8.72 -18.61
N ILE A 197 4.73 8.76 -18.20
CA ILE A 197 5.29 9.90 -17.45
C ILE A 197 5.35 11.15 -18.32
N GLU A 198 5.81 11.03 -19.58
CA GLU A 198 5.81 12.15 -20.53
C GLU A 198 4.40 12.74 -20.73
N TYR A 199 3.40 11.86 -20.85
CA TYR A 199 2.00 12.29 -20.93
C TYR A 199 1.58 13.10 -19.69
N LEU A 200 1.89 12.61 -18.48
CA LEU A 200 1.56 13.31 -17.25
C LEU A 200 2.22 14.70 -17.19
N LEU A 201 3.53 14.79 -17.46
CA LEU A 201 4.28 16.05 -17.41
C LEU A 201 3.76 17.07 -18.45
N GLY A 202 3.25 16.59 -19.58
CA GLY A 202 2.63 17.43 -20.60
C GLY A 202 1.27 18.00 -20.18
N GLU A 203 0.47 17.24 -19.45
CA GLU A 203 -0.85 17.66 -18.96
C GLU A 203 -0.79 18.44 -17.64
N TYR A 204 0.22 18.16 -16.81
CA TYR A 204 0.41 18.69 -15.45
C TYR A 204 1.85 19.20 -15.27
N PRO A 205 2.19 20.39 -15.80
CA PRO A 205 3.55 20.94 -15.74
C PRO A 205 4.04 21.29 -14.34
N GLU A 206 3.16 21.22 -13.34
CA GLU A 206 3.52 21.34 -11.93
C GLU A 206 4.20 20.11 -11.34
N PHE A 207 4.35 19.03 -12.10
CA PHE A 207 5.10 17.84 -11.66
C PHE A 207 6.53 17.85 -12.19
N GLU A 208 7.44 17.31 -11.39
CA GLU A 208 8.82 17.08 -11.74
C GLU A 208 9.27 15.66 -11.36
N ILE A 209 10.19 15.09 -12.16
CA ILE A 209 10.78 13.79 -11.86
C ILE A 209 11.84 13.95 -10.78
N GLN A 210 11.71 13.18 -9.71
CA GLN A 210 12.67 13.12 -8.62
C GLN A 210 13.64 11.94 -8.82
N GLU A 211 14.86 12.10 -8.33
CA GLU A 211 15.82 11.01 -8.31
C GLU A 211 15.39 9.94 -7.29
N ILE A 212 15.48 8.67 -7.73
CA ILE A 212 15.26 7.51 -6.86
C ILE A 212 16.61 7.05 -6.33
N ALA A 213 16.73 6.83 -5.01
CA ALA A 213 17.96 6.33 -4.39
C ALA A 213 18.47 5.08 -5.14
N GLY A 214 19.68 5.21 -5.69
CA GLY A 214 20.25 4.27 -6.62
C GLY A 214 20.71 2.96 -5.96
N TYR A 215 20.91 1.97 -6.83
CA TYR A 215 21.62 0.72 -6.56
C TYR A 215 22.35 0.33 -7.84
N GLU A 216 23.52 -0.30 -7.75
CA GLU A 216 24.40 -0.60 -8.91
C GLU A 216 23.71 -1.43 -10.02
N GLY A 217 22.68 -2.23 -9.65
CA GLY A 217 21.88 -3.01 -10.59
C GLY A 217 20.71 -2.25 -11.24
N PHE A 218 20.45 -1.01 -10.83
CA PHE A 218 19.42 -0.17 -11.45
C PHE A 218 19.94 0.44 -12.74
N ALA A 219 19.18 0.29 -13.81
CA ALA A 219 19.44 1.02 -15.05
C ALA A 219 18.65 2.34 -15.04
N PRO A 220 19.18 3.43 -15.60
CA PRO A 220 18.43 4.67 -15.75
C PRO A 220 17.27 4.50 -16.73
N GLY A 221 16.26 5.35 -16.61
CA GLY A 221 15.25 5.52 -17.63
C GLY A 221 15.83 6.01 -18.94
N ARG A 222 15.03 6.07 -19.98
CA ARG A 222 15.47 6.22 -21.36
C ARG A 222 14.92 7.51 -22.01
N PRO A 223 15.60 8.67 -21.86
CA PRO A 223 15.17 9.93 -22.49
C PRO A 223 14.99 9.79 -24.01
N GLU A 224 15.81 8.98 -24.67
CA GLU A 224 15.79 8.82 -26.13
C GLU A 224 14.49 8.19 -26.68
N VAL A 225 13.69 7.50 -25.85
CA VAL A 225 12.41 6.92 -26.27
C VAL A 225 11.23 7.89 -26.12
N THR A 226 11.44 9.04 -25.46
CA THR A 226 10.44 10.09 -25.30
C THR A 226 10.47 11.09 -26.47
N LYS A 227 9.37 11.83 -26.68
CA LYS A 227 9.33 12.89 -27.70
C LYS A 227 10.14 14.10 -27.29
N SER A 228 10.07 14.46 -26.01
CA SER A 228 10.76 15.61 -25.42
C SER A 228 12.28 15.40 -25.35
N LYS A 229 12.73 14.15 -25.21
CA LYS A 229 14.13 13.78 -24.95
C LYS A 229 14.71 14.49 -23.72
N ASP A 230 13.83 14.84 -22.75
CA ASP A 230 14.22 15.51 -21.53
C ASP A 230 15.18 14.61 -20.74
N PRO A 231 16.39 15.08 -20.40
CA PRO A 231 17.38 14.29 -19.65
C PRO A 231 16.89 13.85 -18.28
N ASP A 232 15.90 14.50 -17.71
CA ASP A 232 15.32 14.14 -16.40
C ASP A 232 14.68 12.76 -16.39
N PHE A 233 14.30 12.20 -17.53
CA PHE A 233 13.88 10.81 -17.60
C PHE A 233 14.96 9.81 -17.16
N ALA A 234 16.24 10.17 -17.22
CA ALA A 234 17.32 9.33 -16.69
C ALA A 234 17.26 9.14 -15.16
N LYS A 235 16.52 9.97 -14.43
CA LYS A 235 16.25 9.83 -12.98
C LYS A 235 15.28 8.69 -12.66
N THR A 236 14.47 8.25 -13.64
CA THR A 236 13.60 7.07 -13.47
C THR A 236 14.45 5.80 -13.47
N VAL A 237 13.90 4.70 -12.96
CA VAL A 237 14.64 3.46 -12.76
C VAL A 237 14.02 2.32 -13.56
N ARG A 238 14.88 1.54 -14.23
CA ARG A 238 14.55 0.27 -14.86
C ARG A 238 15.28 -0.87 -14.17
N ILE A 239 14.53 -1.87 -13.74
CA ILE A 239 15.06 -3.10 -13.15
C ILE A 239 14.99 -4.21 -14.20
N PHE A 240 16.12 -4.84 -14.47
CA PHE A 240 16.22 -5.93 -15.44
C PHE A 240 16.71 -7.21 -14.78
N PRO A 241 16.11 -8.38 -15.10
CA PRO A 241 16.47 -9.66 -14.47
C PRO A 241 17.88 -10.16 -14.80
N HIS A 242 18.56 -9.60 -15.81
CA HIS A 242 19.94 -9.91 -16.14
C HIS A 242 20.97 -9.02 -15.39
N HIS A 243 20.52 -7.95 -14.73
CA HIS A 243 21.35 -7.11 -13.87
C HIS A 243 21.20 -7.44 -12.40
N MET A 244 20.05 -8.02 -12.00
CA MET A 244 19.67 -8.19 -10.60
C MET A 244 18.97 -9.52 -10.39
N LYS A 245 19.08 -10.06 -9.18
CA LYS A 245 18.35 -11.28 -8.78
C LYS A 245 16.89 -10.92 -8.46
N GLY A 246 16.07 -10.77 -9.49
CA GLY A 246 14.64 -10.43 -9.44
C GLY A 246 14.03 -10.50 -10.84
N GLU A 247 12.78 -10.07 -10.95
CA GLU A 247 12.06 -9.90 -12.20
C GLU A 247 12.19 -8.47 -12.74
N GLY A 248 11.39 -8.05 -13.73
CA GLY A 248 11.46 -6.73 -14.32
C GLY A 248 10.53 -5.71 -13.66
N HIS A 249 11.00 -4.47 -13.49
CA HIS A 249 10.18 -3.34 -13.02
C HIS A 249 10.65 -2.01 -13.62
N TYR A 250 9.72 -1.05 -13.67
CA TYR A 250 9.98 0.36 -13.94
C TYR A 250 9.45 1.21 -12.78
N LEU A 251 10.16 2.27 -12.42
CA LEU A 251 9.79 3.20 -11.37
C LEU A 251 10.05 4.63 -11.80
N ALA A 252 9.09 5.52 -11.54
CA ALA A 252 9.24 6.97 -11.64
C ALA A 252 8.70 7.62 -10.37
N LEU A 253 9.54 8.38 -9.67
CA LEU A 253 9.15 9.17 -8.52
C LEU A 253 8.91 10.61 -8.97
N LEU A 254 7.74 11.13 -8.65
CA LEU A 254 7.25 12.43 -9.08
C LEU A 254 6.92 13.29 -7.87
N LYS A 255 7.26 14.57 -7.90
CA LYS A 255 6.86 15.56 -6.90
C LYS A 255 5.95 16.61 -7.53
N LYS A 256 4.85 16.94 -6.87
CA LYS A 256 3.99 18.07 -7.25
C LYS A 256 4.51 19.35 -6.62
N SER A 257 4.54 20.45 -7.37
CA SER A 257 4.96 21.75 -6.85
C SER A 257 4.16 22.15 -5.60
N GLU A 258 4.82 22.80 -4.65
CA GLU A 258 4.17 23.35 -3.46
C GLU A 258 3.22 24.50 -3.77
N ASP A 259 3.48 25.22 -4.87
CA ASP A 259 2.67 26.33 -5.35
C ASP A 259 1.51 25.91 -6.27
N ALA A 260 1.34 24.58 -6.50
CA ALA A 260 0.29 24.06 -7.36
C ALA A 260 -1.10 24.40 -6.81
N ILE A 261 -1.96 24.94 -7.66
CA ILE A 261 -3.36 25.23 -7.30
C ILE A 261 -4.15 23.94 -7.44
N CYS A 262 -4.68 23.43 -6.34
CA CYS A 262 -5.43 22.18 -6.31
C CYS A 262 -6.67 22.34 -5.40
N PRO A 263 -7.88 21.94 -5.86
CA PRO A 263 -9.00 21.76 -4.95
C PRO A 263 -8.61 20.79 -3.84
N SER A 264 -9.02 21.08 -2.61
CA SER A 264 -8.76 20.19 -1.47
C SER A 264 -10.08 19.70 -0.88
N SER A 265 -10.21 18.39 -0.71
CA SER A 265 -11.34 17.80 0.01
C SER A 265 -11.28 18.22 1.48
N PRO A 266 -12.34 18.88 2.02
CA PRO A 266 -12.35 19.28 3.43
C PRO A 266 -12.39 18.07 4.33
N VAL A 267 -11.70 18.16 5.46
CA VAL A 267 -11.78 17.14 6.52
C VAL A 267 -13.15 17.20 7.16
N ALA A 268 -13.80 16.05 7.27
CA ALA A 268 -15.10 15.94 7.92
C ALA A 268 -14.98 16.07 9.45
N GLU A 269 -15.93 16.75 10.07
CA GLU A 269 -16.02 16.82 11.53
C GLU A 269 -16.36 15.43 12.11
N GLN A 270 -15.47 14.89 12.90
CA GLN A 270 -15.70 13.66 13.65
C GLN A 270 -16.37 13.97 14.99
N LYS A 271 -17.62 13.55 15.15
CA LYS A 271 -18.37 13.77 16.40
C LYS A 271 -18.09 12.68 17.43
N ALA A 272 -17.82 13.08 18.67
CA ALA A 272 -17.66 12.14 19.77
C ALA A 272 -18.93 11.30 19.96
N LYS A 273 -18.75 9.98 20.04
CA LYS A 273 -19.80 9.00 20.33
C LYS A 273 -19.69 8.55 21.79
N LYS A 274 -20.80 8.17 22.39
CA LYS A 274 -20.78 7.55 23.72
C LYS A 274 -20.05 6.21 23.62
N ILE A 275 -19.07 5.99 24.47
CA ILE A 275 -18.37 4.69 24.56
C ILE A 275 -19.33 3.70 25.22
N PRO A 276 -19.63 2.54 24.60
CA PRO A 276 -20.40 1.47 25.24
C PRO A 276 -19.70 0.95 26.51
N ALA A 277 -20.47 0.63 27.54
CA ALA A 277 -19.91 0.19 28.82
C ALA A 277 -19.06 -1.08 28.69
N GLU A 278 -19.50 -2.02 27.84
CA GLU A 278 -18.77 -3.28 27.57
C GLU A 278 -17.41 -3.03 26.88
N LEU A 279 -17.35 -2.02 26.00
CA LEU A 279 -16.10 -1.60 25.36
C LEU A 279 -15.19 -0.90 26.37
N GLU A 280 -15.74 0.00 27.18
CA GLU A 280 -14.99 0.72 28.23
C GLU A 280 -14.40 -0.25 29.26
N GLU A 281 -15.15 -1.29 29.65
CA GLU A 281 -14.67 -2.35 30.55
C GLU A 281 -13.46 -3.09 29.95
N PHE A 282 -13.53 -3.53 28.71
CA PHE A 282 -12.43 -4.20 28.01
C PHE A 282 -11.18 -3.28 27.89
N PHE A 283 -11.39 -2.01 27.55
CA PHE A 283 -10.29 -1.06 27.33
C PHE A 283 -9.61 -0.59 28.64
N ARG A 284 -10.09 -0.99 29.81
CA ARG A 284 -9.31 -0.81 31.07
C ARG A 284 -8.00 -1.59 31.08
N ASP A 285 -7.97 -2.73 30.34
CA ASP A 285 -6.81 -3.59 30.22
C ASP A 285 -5.94 -3.25 28.97
N VAL A 286 -6.40 -2.30 28.14
CA VAL A 286 -5.67 -1.80 26.94
C VAL A 286 -5.12 -0.42 27.23
N LYS A 287 -3.81 -0.25 27.07
CA LYS A 287 -3.11 1.03 27.33
C LYS A 287 -3.24 2.03 26.18
N TRP A 288 -4.43 2.14 25.61
CA TRP A 288 -4.73 3.16 24.59
C TRP A 288 -5.55 4.30 25.19
N ASP A 289 -5.25 5.51 24.72
CA ASP A 289 -6.15 6.66 24.91
C ASP A 289 -7.24 6.60 23.84
N LEU A 290 -8.31 5.83 24.14
CA LEU A 290 -9.42 5.60 23.21
C LEU A 290 -10.18 6.91 22.95
N LYS A 291 -10.09 7.43 21.73
CA LYS A 291 -10.72 8.70 21.35
C LYS A 291 -12.18 8.46 20.91
N PRO A 292 -13.19 9.00 21.64
CA PRO A 292 -14.62 8.74 21.36
C PRO A 292 -15.06 9.17 19.95
N TRP A 293 -14.44 10.17 19.38
CA TRP A 293 -14.77 10.65 18.02
C TRP A 293 -14.26 9.75 16.90
N ARG A 294 -13.30 8.85 17.19
CA ARG A 294 -12.82 7.85 16.24
C ARG A 294 -13.66 6.58 16.24
N LEU A 295 -14.59 6.41 17.18
CA LEU A 295 -15.47 5.24 17.20
C LEU A 295 -16.52 5.33 16.10
N ASP A 296 -16.68 4.23 15.36
CA ASP A 296 -17.78 4.03 14.43
C ASP A 296 -18.44 2.69 14.69
N ILE A 297 -19.78 2.72 14.97
CA ILE A 297 -20.53 1.56 15.45
C ILE A 297 -21.62 1.24 14.44
N HIS A 298 -21.56 0.04 13.88
CA HIS A 298 -22.53 -0.48 12.93
C HIS A 298 -23.12 -1.80 13.44
N GLY A 299 -24.36 -1.74 13.94
CA GLY A 299 -24.98 -2.87 14.63
C GLY A 299 -24.16 -3.26 15.86
N GLU A 300 -23.66 -4.49 15.91
CA GLU A 300 -22.81 -4.97 17.00
C GLU A 300 -21.31 -4.64 16.80
N ARG A 301 -20.89 -4.30 15.57
CA ARG A 301 -19.47 -4.09 15.23
C ARG A 301 -18.98 -2.71 15.58
N VAL A 302 -17.82 -2.66 16.21
CA VAL A 302 -17.14 -1.42 16.62
C VAL A 302 -15.86 -1.26 15.83
N TYR A 303 -15.72 -0.11 15.15
CA TYR A 303 -14.55 0.27 14.38
C TYR A 303 -13.86 1.47 15.01
N TYR A 304 -12.54 1.53 14.88
CA TYR A 304 -11.73 2.67 15.26
C TYR A 304 -11.16 3.33 14.00
N MET A 305 -11.70 4.50 13.67
CA MET A 305 -11.46 5.19 12.41
C MET A 305 -10.13 5.94 12.43
N PRO A 306 -9.43 6.06 11.28
CA PRO A 306 -8.36 7.05 11.13
C PRO A 306 -8.88 8.47 11.36
N GLU A 307 -7.97 9.38 11.68
CA GLU A 307 -8.29 10.81 11.82
C GLU A 307 -8.19 11.56 10.48
N ASN A 308 -8.74 12.76 10.44
CA ASN A 308 -8.64 13.69 9.31
C ASN A 308 -9.19 13.15 7.97
N LEU A 309 -10.19 12.27 8.00
CA LEU A 309 -10.85 11.77 6.81
C LEU A 309 -11.79 12.82 6.20
N PRO A 310 -11.92 12.88 4.87
CA PRO A 310 -12.97 13.66 4.21
C PRO A 310 -14.34 12.99 4.38
N GLU A 311 -15.41 13.66 3.93
CA GLU A 311 -16.71 13.04 3.89
C GLU A 311 -16.75 11.92 2.83
N LEU A 312 -17.09 10.69 3.28
CA LEU A 312 -17.04 9.48 2.47
C LEU A 312 -18.43 8.89 2.16
N LYS A 313 -19.46 9.73 2.19
CA LYS A 313 -20.84 9.29 1.94
C LYS A 313 -20.99 8.73 0.52
N GLY A 314 -21.44 7.48 0.43
CA GLY A 314 -21.64 6.76 -0.83
C GLY A 314 -20.41 6.08 -1.41
N ALA A 315 -19.26 6.14 -0.73
CA ALA A 315 -18.07 5.36 -1.09
C ALA A 315 -18.26 3.87 -0.76
N ARG A 316 -17.65 3.00 -1.56
CA ARG A 316 -17.71 1.54 -1.37
C ARG A 316 -16.51 1.06 -0.58
N PHE A 317 -16.74 0.68 0.67
CA PHE A 317 -15.73 0.11 1.55
C PHE A 317 -15.90 -1.40 1.72
N LEU A 318 -14.77 -2.10 1.81
CA LEU A 318 -14.70 -3.42 2.43
C LEU A 318 -14.41 -3.29 3.92
N ARG A 319 -13.62 -2.27 4.28
CA ARG A 319 -13.25 -1.94 5.65
C ARG A 319 -13.01 -0.44 5.80
N SER A 320 -13.49 0.10 6.91
CA SER A 320 -13.21 1.47 7.36
C SER A 320 -12.56 1.41 8.76
N GLY A 321 -11.29 1.73 8.85
CA GLY A 321 -10.54 1.67 10.10
C GLY A 321 -10.30 0.25 10.65
N LEU A 322 -9.83 0.19 11.89
CA LEU A 322 -9.59 -1.04 12.63
C LEU A 322 -10.90 -1.59 13.19
N LEU A 323 -11.22 -2.85 12.89
CA LEU A 323 -12.29 -3.54 13.60
C LEU A 323 -11.82 -3.84 15.01
N LEU A 324 -12.37 -3.17 16.01
CA LEU A 324 -12.07 -3.47 17.41
C LEU A 324 -12.68 -4.80 17.85
N GLY A 325 -13.94 -5.06 17.47
CA GLY A 325 -14.64 -6.28 17.84
C GLY A 325 -16.16 -6.12 17.75
N GLU A 326 -16.88 -6.95 18.50
CA GLU A 326 -18.35 -6.97 18.52
C GLU A 326 -18.90 -6.79 19.94
N LEU A 327 -19.92 -5.93 20.05
CA LEU A 327 -20.72 -5.77 21.27
C LEU A 327 -21.70 -6.93 21.37
N LYS A 328 -21.60 -7.73 22.41
CA LYS A 328 -22.54 -8.80 22.75
C LYS A 328 -23.27 -8.46 24.03
N LYS A 329 -24.28 -9.25 24.38
CA LYS A 329 -25.03 -9.05 25.63
C LYS A 329 -24.08 -9.12 26.83
N LYS A 330 -23.83 -7.97 27.48
CA LYS A 330 -22.99 -7.79 28.67
C LYS A 330 -21.49 -8.13 28.48
N ARG A 331 -20.96 -8.10 27.26
CA ARG A 331 -19.53 -8.27 27.02
C ARG A 331 -19.12 -7.68 25.66
N PHE A 332 -17.86 -7.35 25.53
CA PHE A 332 -17.21 -7.05 24.27
C PHE A 332 -16.37 -8.26 23.84
N GLU A 333 -16.50 -8.67 22.58
CA GLU A 333 -15.67 -9.71 21.96
C GLU A 333 -14.64 -9.04 21.03
N PRO A 334 -13.34 -8.99 21.42
CA PRO A 334 -12.30 -8.38 20.61
C PRO A 334 -12.08 -9.17 19.30
N SER A 335 -11.76 -8.46 18.24
CA SER A 335 -11.46 -9.07 16.94
C SER A 335 -10.01 -9.55 16.87
N GLN A 336 -9.73 -10.47 15.93
CA GLN A 336 -8.35 -10.81 15.59
C GLN A 336 -7.58 -9.60 15.05
N ALA A 337 -8.22 -8.70 14.29
CA ALA A 337 -7.57 -7.50 13.76
C ALA A 337 -7.06 -6.58 14.89
N LEU A 338 -7.82 -6.43 15.98
CA LEU A 338 -7.36 -5.71 17.17
C LEU A 338 -6.16 -6.42 17.81
N ALA A 339 -6.23 -7.73 17.99
CA ALA A 339 -5.13 -8.51 18.58
C ALA A 339 -3.83 -8.39 17.77
N MET A 340 -3.92 -8.39 16.43
CA MET A 340 -2.76 -8.23 15.54
C MET A 340 -2.22 -6.79 15.53
N ASN A 341 -3.03 -5.79 15.85
CA ASN A 341 -2.62 -4.38 15.90
C ASN A 341 -1.97 -4.00 17.24
N LEU A 342 -2.38 -4.65 18.35
CA LEU A 342 -1.84 -4.38 19.69
C LEU A 342 -0.38 -4.82 19.80
N LYS A 343 0.44 -3.98 20.43
CA LYS A 343 1.77 -4.37 20.89
C LYS A 343 1.66 -5.12 22.22
N MET A 344 2.63 -5.97 22.49
CA MET A 344 2.64 -6.81 23.71
C MET A 344 2.52 -5.95 24.99
N GLU A 345 3.16 -4.79 25.05
CA GLU A 345 3.13 -3.87 26.18
C GLU A 345 1.83 -3.06 26.32
N GLU A 346 0.97 -3.09 25.29
CA GLU A 346 -0.29 -2.34 25.27
C GLU A 346 -1.48 -3.11 25.88
N TYR A 347 -1.32 -4.40 26.18
CA TYR A 347 -2.36 -5.20 26.81
C TYR A 347 -1.87 -5.77 28.16
N ALA A 348 -2.74 -5.67 29.18
CA ALA A 348 -2.37 -6.05 30.55
C ALA A 348 -2.22 -7.58 30.73
N HIS A 349 -2.96 -8.37 29.94
CA HIS A 349 -3.00 -9.82 30.05
C HIS A 349 -2.24 -10.48 28.89
N THR A 350 -0.94 -10.67 29.05
CA THR A 350 -0.07 -11.35 28.07
C THR A 350 0.42 -12.69 28.61
N LEU A 351 0.39 -13.71 27.76
CA LEU A 351 0.94 -15.03 28.05
C LEU A 351 2.26 -15.21 27.29
N ASN A 352 3.34 -15.39 28.03
CA ASN A 352 4.63 -15.72 27.43
C ASN A 352 4.74 -17.24 27.27
N LEU A 353 4.79 -17.72 26.04
CA LEU A 353 5.01 -19.12 25.71
C LEU A 353 6.52 -19.40 25.74
N SER A 354 6.96 -20.31 26.62
CA SER A 354 8.39 -20.56 26.86
C SER A 354 8.95 -21.73 26.04
N SER A 355 8.08 -22.58 25.50
CA SER A 355 8.45 -23.75 24.71
C SER A 355 7.50 -23.95 23.52
N ASP A 356 7.88 -24.88 22.61
CA ASP A 356 7.01 -25.28 21.51
C ASP A 356 5.80 -26.09 22.01
N ASP A 357 5.95 -26.79 23.16
CA ASP A 357 4.86 -27.53 23.79
C ASP A 357 3.77 -26.63 24.37
N ASP A 358 4.11 -25.37 24.74
CA ASP A 358 3.14 -24.37 25.20
C ASP A 358 2.28 -23.80 24.05
N ARG A 359 2.60 -24.13 22.79
CA ARG A 359 1.93 -23.62 21.58
C ARG A 359 0.86 -24.56 21.02
N LEU A 360 0.75 -25.74 21.58
CA LEU A 360 -0.26 -26.76 21.25
C LEU A 360 -1.43 -26.71 22.24
#